data_3e9128fb895a95ae59c17a4d17a93afc
#
_entry.id   3e9128fb895a95ae59c17a4d17a93afc
#
_cell.length_a   1.000
_cell.length_b   1.000
_cell.length_c   1.000
_cell.angle_alpha   90.00
_cell.angle_beta   90.00
_cell.angle_gamma   90.00
#
_symmetry.space_group_name_H-M   'P 1'
#
loop_
_entity.id
_entity.type
_entity.pdbx_description
1 polymer ?
#
loop_
_entity_poly.entity_id
_entity_poly.type
_entity_poly.pdbx_seq_one_letter_code
_entity_poly.pdbx_strand_id
1 'polypeptide(L)'
;MLEKIDALEADGVFDVDVEDDPPTKPLPDGVDFAYEKLSSKIKSKTAFAVARWYLNSILRTKKLIVRDIVGVENLRSVNGGAIITCNHFNAFDSFIMQMVYEKCDVKKHKFYRIIREGNYTSFGGFYGFLMRNCNTLPLSSDYKNMRKMTEAVGKILDDKGFILVYAEQSMWWNYRKPKPLKKGAFSFAAANNVPVIPCFITMREGDVIGEDGFPVQEYTVHIGKPIYPDPSLTRGENASRMKELNELCWKDCYQSAYGIPLRFNCEDKNGELVIVGV
;
A
#
# COMPACT_ATOMS: atom_id res chain seq x y z
N MET A 1 -5.08 -6.23 -20.90
CA MET A 1 -4.51 -6.01 -19.54
C MET A 1 -3.67 -7.20 -19.11
N LEU A 2 -4.17 -8.43 -19.08
CA LEU A 2 -3.36 -9.60 -18.69
C LEU A 2 -2.14 -9.80 -19.59
N GLU A 3 -2.28 -9.70 -20.91
CA GLU A 3 -1.14 -9.76 -21.84
C GLU A 3 -0.07 -8.69 -21.57
N LYS A 4 -0.48 -7.48 -21.13
CA LYS A 4 0.47 -6.42 -20.75
C LYS A 4 1.21 -6.77 -19.46
N ILE A 5 0.53 -7.40 -18.48
CA ILE A 5 1.14 -7.92 -17.26
C ILE A 5 2.19 -8.99 -17.59
N ASP A 6 1.82 -9.97 -18.42
CA ASP A 6 2.71 -11.07 -18.80
C ASP A 6 3.95 -10.57 -19.55
N ALA A 7 3.78 -9.58 -20.44
CA ALA A 7 4.88 -8.96 -21.16
C ALA A 7 5.81 -8.18 -20.20
N LEU A 8 5.25 -7.34 -19.29
CA LEU A 8 6.05 -6.58 -18.33
C LEU A 8 6.81 -7.51 -17.37
N GLU A 9 6.18 -8.61 -16.92
CA GLU A 9 6.86 -9.60 -16.09
C GLU A 9 7.99 -10.30 -16.83
N ALA A 10 7.76 -10.72 -18.09
CA ALA A 10 8.79 -11.36 -18.92
C ALA A 10 9.97 -10.43 -19.22
N ASP A 11 9.70 -9.12 -19.34
CA ASP A 11 10.72 -8.11 -19.55
C ASP A 11 11.41 -7.66 -18.26
N GLY A 12 10.96 -8.15 -17.08
CA GLY A 12 11.49 -7.75 -15.76
C GLY A 12 11.17 -6.30 -15.37
N VAL A 13 10.12 -5.72 -15.93
CA VAL A 13 9.71 -4.32 -15.72
C VAL A 13 8.52 -4.27 -14.75
N PHE A 14 8.77 -4.09 -13.45
CA PHE A 14 7.76 -4.19 -12.40
C PHE A 14 7.21 -2.85 -11.90
N ASP A 15 7.79 -1.71 -12.27
CA ASP A 15 7.46 -0.39 -11.74
C ASP A 15 6.57 0.47 -12.67
N VAL A 16 6.03 -0.14 -13.71
CA VAL A 16 5.09 0.47 -14.65
C VAL A 16 3.66 -0.03 -14.38
N ASP A 17 2.68 0.88 -14.37
CA ASP A 17 1.29 0.48 -14.25
C ASP A 17 0.75 -0.15 -15.54
N VAL A 18 -0.19 -1.07 -15.36
CA VAL A 18 -0.88 -1.69 -16.49
C VAL A 18 -2.07 -0.87 -16.98
N GLU A 19 -2.61 0.00 -16.13
CA GLU A 19 -3.66 0.94 -16.47
C GLU A 19 -3.08 2.28 -16.89
N ASP A 20 -3.76 2.98 -17.80
CA ASP A 20 -3.36 4.31 -18.24
C ASP A 20 -3.98 5.35 -17.29
N ASP A 21 -3.15 5.95 -16.46
CA ASP A 21 -3.55 7.04 -15.58
C ASP A 21 -3.74 8.35 -16.35
N PRO A 22 -4.67 9.21 -15.91
CA PRO A 22 -4.77 10.56 -16.46
C PRO A 22 -3.46 11.35 -16.19
N PRO A 23 -3.10 12.30 -17.10
CA PRO A 23 -1.88 13.07 -16.96
C PRO A 23 -1.75 13.73 -15.57
N THR A 24 -0.60 13.55 -14.94
CA THR A 24 -0.31 14.13 -13.61
C THR A 24 -0.24 15.66 -13.72
N LYS A 25 -0.95 16.36 -12.82
CA LYS A 25 -0.86 17.80 -12.63
C LYS A 25 -0.04 18.09 -11.38
N PRO A 26 0.69 19.24 -11.33
CA PRO A 26 1.41 19.64 -10.12
C PRO A 26 0.48 19.79 -8.92
N LEU A 27 1.00 19.53 -7.71
CA LEU A 27 0.25 19.77 -6.48
C LEU A 27 -0.10 21.24 -6.32
N PRO A 28 -1.32 21.56 -5.89
CA PRO A 28 -1.70 22.94 -5.59
C PRO A 28 -0.90 23.48 -4.40
N ASP A 29 -0.74 24.80 -4.35
CA ASP A 29 -0.14 25.44 -3.19
C ASP A 29 -0.93 25.18 -1.91
N GLY A 30 -0.23 25.05 -0.79
CA GLY A 30 -0.83 24.99 0.55
C GLY A 30 -1.48 23.66 0.92
N VAL A 31 -1.09 22.55 0.28
CA VAL A 31 -1.48 21.20 0.71
C VAL A 31 -1.14 21.01 2.19
N ASP A 32 -2.11 20.57 2.97
CA ASP A 32 -1.99 20.30 4.41
C ASP A 32 -1.70 18.79 4.61
N PHE A 33 -0.44 18.42 4.46
CA PHE A 33 -0.02 17.01 4.52
C PHE A 33 -0.32 16.34 5.87
N ALA A 34 -0.23 17.08 6.98
CA ALA A 34 -0.46 16.54 8.32
C ALA A 34 -1.92 16.66 8.80
N TYR A 35 -2.80 17.23 7.97
CA TYR A 35 -4.22 17.48 8.31
C TYR A 35 -4.37 18.30 9.61
N GLU A 36 -3.58 19.36 9.78
CA GLU A 36 -3.60 20.21 10.96
C GLU A 36 -4.70 21.26 10.94
N LYS A 37 -5.02 21.79 9.75
CA LYS A 37 -6.06 22.78 9.59
C LYS A 37 -7.44 22.24 9.95
N LEU A 38 -8.27 23.04 10.61
CA LEU A 38 -9.64 22.64 10.96
C LEU A 38 -10.46 22.22 9.72
N SER A 39 -10.30 22.96 8.62
CA SER A 39 -10.96 22.62 7.34
C SER A 39 -10.55 21.24 6.81
N SER A 40 -9.27 20.90 6.90
CA SER A 40 -8.76 19.57 6.48
C SER A 40 -9.30 18.46 7.38
N LYS A 41 -9.36 18.69 8.70
CA LYS A 41 -9.94 17.73 9.66
C LYS A 41 -11.43 17.47 9.39
N ILE A 42 -12.21 18.51 9.08
CA ILE A 42 -13.64 18.38 8.76
C ILE A 42 -13.81 17.61 7.45
N LYS A 43 -13.07 18.00 6.38
CA LYS A 43 -13.11 17.31 5.09
C LYS A 43 -12.71 15.84 5.21
N SER A 44 -11.66 15.55 5.98
CA SER A 44 -11.20 14.17 6.24
C SER A 44 -12.27 13.36 6.96
N LYS A 45 -12.90 13.90 8.02
CA LYS A 45 -13.98 13.24 8.73
C LYS A 45 -15.16 12.90 7.81
N THR A 46 -15.55 13.83 6.94
CA THR A 46 -16.60 13.62 5.94
C THR A 46 -16.18 12.56 4.91
N ALA A 47 -14.95 12.64 4.39
CA ALA A 47 -14.45 11.68 3.42
C ALA A 47 -14.42 10.24 3.99
N PHE A 48 -13.98 10.05 5.23
CA PHE A 48 -14.02 8.75 5.88
C PHE A 48 -15.45 8.25 6.14
N ALA A 49 -16.40 9.12 6.44
CA ALA A 49 -17.81 8.72 6.57
C ALA A 49 -18.37 8.21 5.24
N VAL A 50 -18.09 8.92 4.15
CA VAL A 50 -18.48 8.54 2.79
C VAL A 50 -17.77 7.27 2.33
N ALA A 51 -16.45 7.16 2.57
CA ALA A 51 -15.69 5.95 2.24
C ALA A 51 -16.21 4.72 2.98
N ARG A 52 -16.56 4.83 4.26
CA ARG A 52 -17.17 3.74 5.04
C ARG A 52 -18.55 3.34 4.53
N TRP A 53 -19.37 4.31 4.18
CA TRP A 53 -20.67 4.02 3.57
C TRP A 53 -20.50 3.22 2.27
N TYR A 54 -19.59 3.65 1.40
CA TYR A 54 -19.27 2.95 0.14
C TYR A 54 -18.70 1.55 0.42
N LEU A 55 -17.71 1.43 1.31
CA LEU A 55 -17.12 0.14 1.70
C LEU A 55 -18.17 -0.84 2.22
N ASN A 56 -19.05 -0.39 3.10
CA ASN A 56 -20.13 -1.22 3.61
C ASN A 56 -21.10 -1.67 2.50
N SER A 57 -21.33 -0.81 1.50
CA SER A 57 -22.14 -1.15 0.34
C SER A 57 -21.52 -2.27 -0.48
N ILE A 58 -20.23 -2.13 -0.85
CA ILE A 58 -19.54 -3.15 -1.69
C ILE A 58 -19.34 -4.48 -0.94
N LEU A 59 -19.15 -4.46 0.38
CA LEU A 59 -19.11 -5.67 1.20
C LEU A 59 -20.47 -6.37 1.25
N ARG A 60 -21.56 -5.60 1.44
CA ARG A 60 -22.93 -6.13 1.49
C ARG A 60 -23.37 -6.72 0.15
N THR A 61 -23.02 -6.09 -0.94
CA THR A 61 -23.33 -6.55 -2.31
C THR A 61 -22.37 -7.61 -2.82
N LYS A 62 -21.41 -8.05 -1.99
CA LYS A 62 -20.35 -9.03 -2.35
C LYS A 62 -19.51 -8.63 -3.56
N LYS A 63 -19.43 -7.35 -3.89
CA LYS A 63 -18.46 -6.80 -4.86
C LYS A 63 -17.03 -6.82 -4.32
N LEU A 64 -16.89 -6.89 -2.98
CA LEU A 64 -15.63 -7.08 -2.26
C LEU A 64 -15.86 -8.15 -1.19
N ILE A 65 -15.06 -9.21 -1.19
CA ILE A 65 -15.15 -10.31 -0.23
C ILE A 65 -13.80 -10.43 0.49
N VAL A 66 -13.80 -10.14 1.79
CA VAL A 66 -12.62 -10.38 2.65
C VAL A 66 -12.95 -11.54 3.57
N ARG A 67 -12.26 -12.66 3.36
CA ARG A 67 -12.48 -13.91 4.08
C ARG A 67 -11.85 -13.90 5.46
N ASP A 68 -10.59 -13.45 5.55
CA ASP A 68 -9.85 -13.53 6.80
C ASP A 68 -8.80 -12.40 6.92
N ILE A 69 -8.41 -12.14 8.16
CA ILE A 69 -7.31 -11.24 8.53
C ILE A 69 -6.43 -12.00 9.53
N VAL A 70 -5.28 -12.47 9.07
CA VAL A 70 -4.33 -13.26 9.84
C VAL A 70 -3.23 -12.36 10.40
N GLY A 71 -2.80 -12.59 11.64
CA GLY A 71 -1.70 -11.84 12.28
C GLY A 71 -2.12 -10.48 12.86
N VAL A 72 -3.37 -10.33 13.24
CA VAL A 72 -3.93 -9.10 13.87
C VAL A 72 -3.12 -8.66 15.10
N GLU A 73 -2.61 -9.62 15.87
CA GLU A 73 -1.75 -9.38 17.03
C GLU A 73 -0.47 -8.63 16.69
N ASN A 74 0.08 -8.84 15.50
CA ASN A 74 1.28 -8.15 15.03
C ASN A 74 1.03 -6.65 14.86
N LEU A 75 -0.13 -6.27 14.33
CA LEU A 75 -0.51 -4.86 14.20
C LEU A 75 -0.78 -4.22 15.57
N ARG A 76 -1.43 -4.96 16.47
CA ARG A 76 -1.74 -4.52 17.84
C ARG A 76 -0.51 -4.37 18.74
N SER A 77 0.54 -5.13 18.46
CA SER A 77 1.78 -5.12 19.28
C SER A 77 2.56 -3.80 19.17
N VAL A 78 2.33 -3.02 18.11
CA VAL A 78 3.02 -1.75 17.89
C VAL A 78 2.37 -0.64 18.71
N ASN A 79 3.18 0.02 19.55
CA ASN A 79 2.72 1.11 20.42
C ASN A 79 3.09 2.50 19.90
N GLY A 80 4.05 2.59 18.98
CA GLY A 80 4.52 3.82 18.33
C GLY A 80 3.93 3.99 16.94
N GLY A 81 4.53 4.89 16.15
CA GLY A 81 4.27 5.00 14.72
C GLY A 81 4.82 3.81 13.95
N ALA A 82 4.30 3.54 12.76
CA ALA A 82 4.81 2.49 11.87
C ALA A 82 4.55 2.80 10.40
N ILE A 83 5.41 2.28 9.55
CA ILE A 83 5.14 2.16 8.11
C ILE A 83 4.49 0.78 7.87
N ILE A 84 3.37 0.76 7.17
CA ILE A 84 2.71 -0.47 6.74
C ILE A 84 2.94 -0.62 5.24
N THR A 85 3.47 -1.75 4.80
CA THR A 85 3.59 -2.07 3.38
C THR A 85 2.47 -3.01 2.96
N CYS A 86 2.00 -2.89 1.73
CA CYS A 86 1.00 -3.79 1.15
C CYS A 86 1.26 -3.96 -0.35
N ASN A 87 0.95 -5.12 -0.91
CA ASN A 87 0.94 -5.33 -2.34
C ASN A 87 -0.20 -4.54 -3.00
N HIS A 88 0.01 -4.13 -4.26
CA HIS A 88 -0.90 -3.24 -4.98
C HIS A 88 -1.46 -3.93 -6.23
N PHE A 89 -2.73 -4.34 -6.18
CA PHE A 89 -3.32 -5.20 -7.20
C PHE A 89 -4.65 -4.67 -7.77
N ASN A 90 -5.35 -3.76 -7.10
CA ASN A 90 -6.51 -3.05 -7.63
C ASN A 90 -6.94 -1.91 -6.68
N ALA A 91 -7.95 -1.13 -7.09
CA ALA A 91 -8.45 0.01 -6.31
C ALA A 91 -9.08 -0.39 -4.94
N PHE A 92 -9.42 -1.67 -4.74
CA PHE A 92 -10.02 -2.14 -3.48
C PHE A 92 -9.00 -2.41 -2.37
N ASP A 93 -7.74 -2.61 -2.69
CA ASP A 93 -6.71 -2.90 -1.67
C ASP A 93 -6.62 -1.82 -0.59
N SER A 94 -6.76 -0.54 -0.97
CA SER A 94 -6.80 0.57 -0.02
C SER A 94 -8.05 0.55 0.89
N PHE A 95 -9.18 0.08 0.39
CA PHE A 95 -10.39 -0.14 1.19
C PHE A 95 -10.23 -1.35 2.12
N ILE A 96 -9.59 -2.43 1.65
CA ILE A 96 -9.28 -3.60 2.48
C ILE A 96 -8.37 -3.18 3.64
N MET A 97 -7.31 -2.43 3.39
CA MET A 97 -6.41 -1.95 4.43
C MET A 97 -7.08 -0.97 5.41
N GLN A 98 -8.03 -0.16 4.94
CA GLN A 98 -8.88 0.65 5.83
C GLN A 98 -9.76 -0.22 6.74
N MET A 99 -10.35 -1.28 6.19
CA MET A 99 -11.15 -2.23 6.96
C MET A 99 -10.29 -2.96 8.01
N VAL A 100 -9.07 -3.37 7.65
CA VAL A 100 -8.10 -3.97 8.59
C VAL A 100 -7.83 -3.03 9.75
N TYR A 101 -7.49 -1.78 9.46
CA TYR A 101 -7.27 -0.76 10.48
C TYR A 101 -8.49 -0.59 11.42
N GLU A 102 -9.70 -0.57 10.88
CA GLU A 102 -10.92 -0.39 11.67
C GLU A 102 -11.29 -1.63 12.51
N LYS A 103 -11.08 -2.84 11.95
CA LYS A 103 -11.40 -4.11 12.63
C LYS A 103 -10.34 -4.55 13.65
N CYS A 104 -9.08 -4.21 13.42
CA CYS A 104 -7.99 -4.62 14.32
C CYS A 104 -7.92 -3.81 15.63
N ASP A 105 -8.84 -2.86 15.85
CA ASP A 105 -8.92 -2.03 17.05
C ASP A 105 -7.62 -1.27 17.37
N VAL A 106 -6.99 -0.73 16.34
CA VAL A 106 -5.78 0.11 16.43
C VAL A 106 -6.07 1.59 16.28
N LYS A 107 -7.30 2.02 16.60
CA LYS A 107 -7.80 3.41 16.45
C LYS A 107 -7.06 4.47 17.27
N LYS A 108 -6.22 4.06 18.24
CA LYS A 108 -5.28 4.93 18.92
C LYS A 108 -4.22 5.52 17.97
N HIS A 109 -3.98 4.86 16.83
CA HIS A 109 -3.08 5.28 15.78
C HIS A 109 -3.90 5.86 14.62
N LYS A 110 -3.65 7.10 14.20
CA LYS A 110 -4.25 7.62 12.97
C LYS A 110 -3.67 6.88 11.76
N PHE A 111 -4.51 6.62 10.77
CA PHE A 111 -4.10 5.89 9.57
C PHE A 111 -4.00 6.84 8.37
N TYR A 112 -2.83 6.87 7.77
CA TYR A 112 -2.49 7.66 6.59
C TYR A 112 -2.07 6.75 5.45
N ARG A 113 -2.00 7.28 4.22
CA ARG A 113 -1.50 6.55 3.06
C ARG A 113 -0.73 7.45 2.13
N ILE A 114 0.44 6.98 1.69
CA ILE A 114 1.21 7.65 0.63
C ILE A 114 0.57 7.31 -0.70
N ILE A 115 0.36 8.33 -1.53
CA ILE A 115 -0.21 8.22 -2.88
C ILE A 115 0.66 8.98 -3.88
N ARG A 116 0.54 8.64 -5.17
CA ARG A 116 1.19 9.41 -6.24
C ARG A 116 0.52 10.77 -6.41
N GLU A 117 1.30 11.75 -6.88
CA GLU A 117 0.81 13.12 -7.16
C GLU A 117 -0.40 13.10 -8.08
N GLY A 118 -0.39 12.28 -9.14
CA GLY A 118 -1.50 12.11 -10.07
C GLY A 118 -2.79 11.65 -9.41
N ASN A 119 -2.73 10.75 -8.43
CA ASN A 119 -3.90 10.30 -7.70
C ASN A 119 -4.57 11.44 -6.90
N TYR A 120 -3.78 12.39 -6.42
CA TYR A 120 -4.28 13.55 -5.71
C TYR A 120 -4.84 14.63 -6.66
N THR A 121 -4.19 14.84 -7.80
CA THR A 121 -4.42 16.02 -8.65
C THR A 121 -5.32 15.77 -9.86
N SER A 122 -5.30 14.54 -10.41
CA SER A 122 -5.86 14.28 -11.73
C SER A 122 -7.25 13.66 -11.71
N PHE A 123 -7.65 13.05 -10.59
CA PHE A 123 -8.97 12.46 -10.46
C PHE A 123 -10.02 13.49 -10.00
N GLY A 124 -11.19 13.49 -10.67
CA GLY A 124 -12.37 14.27 -10.32
C GLY A 124 -13.41 13.49 -9.51
N GLY A 125 -14.56 14.13 -9.26
CA GLY A 125 -15.75 13.49 -8.67
C GLY A 125 -15.51 12.82 -7.31
N PHE A 126 -16.23 11.72 -7.10
CA PHE A 126 -16.21 10.94 -5.84
C PHE A 126 -14.82 10.40 -5.51
N TYR A 127 -14.15 9.77 -6.48
CA TYR A 127 -12.85 9.17 -6.28
C TYR A 127 -11.78 10.22 -5.92
N GLY A 128 -11.73 11.32 -6.68
CA GLY A 128 -10.82 12.41 -6.38
C GLY A 128 -11.11 13.11 -5.04
N PHE A 129 -12.37 13.14 -4.59
CA PHE A 129 -12.69 13.63 -3.25
C PHE A 129 -12.08 12.73 -2.16
N LEU A 130 -12.16 11.41 -2.30
CA LEU A 130 -11.54 10.46 -1.36
C LEU A 130 -10.01 10.57 -1.42
N MET A 131 -9.43 10.60 -2.62
CA MET A 131 -7.98 10.71 -2.82
C MET A 131 -7.38 11.98 -2.17
N ARG A 132 -8.13 13.07 -2.07
CA ARG A 132 -7.66 14.31 -1.45
C ARG A 132 -7.92 14.43 0.05
N ASN A 133 -8.82 13.61 0.62
CA ASN A 133 -9.29 13.87 1.96
C ASN A 133 -9.24 12.67 2.93
N CYS A 134 -8.88 11.47 2.47
CA CYS A 134 -8.77 10.28 3.34
C CYS A 134 -7.36 10.11 3.95
N ASN A 135 -6.83 11.17 4.59
CA ASN A 135 -5.49 11.18 5.19
C ASN A 135 -4.41 10.71 4.20
N THR A 136 -4.42 11.28 3.02
CA THR A 136 -3.49 10.96 1.95
C THR A 136 -2.30 11.91 1.95
N LEU A 137 -1.13 11.36 1.65
CA LEU A 137 0.17 12.04 1.59
C LEU A 137 0.67 11.93 0.15
N PRO A 138 0.37 12.90 -0.73
CA PRO A 138 0.80 12.85 -2.10
C PRO A 138 2.32 13.04 -2.19
N LEU A 139 3.00 12.09 -2.85
CA LEU A 139 4.37 12.27 -3.31
C LEU A 139 4.40 13.40 -4.34
N SER A 140 5.47 14.17 -4.39
CA SER A 140 5.60 15.24 -5.36
C SER A 140 6.95 15.19 -6.06
N SER A 141 6.96 15.54 -7.34
CA SER A 141 8.19 15.80 -8.09
C SER A 141 8.85 17.13 -7.73
N ASP A 142 8.10 18.07 -7.13
CA ASP A 142 8.61 19.33 -6.63
C ASP A 142 9.32 19.17 -5.28
N TYR A 143 10.59 19.60 -5.22
CA TYR A 143 11.44 19.44 -4.03
C TYR A 143 10.85 20.09 -2.77
N LYS A 144 10.23 21.28 -2.89
CA LYS A 144 9.64 22.00 -1.75
C LYS A 144 8.45 21.25 -1.16
N ASN A 145 7.58 20.71 -2.02
CA ASN A 145 6.44 19.91 -1.59
C ASN A 145 6.90 18.55 -1.04
N MET A 146 7.89 17.92 -1.66
CA MET A 146 8.47 16.65 -1.18
C MET A 146 9.09 16.81 0.22
N ARG A 147 9.81 17.93 0.47
CA ARG A 147 10.34 18.24 1.80
C ARG A 147 9.24 18.39 2.84
N LYS A 148 8.18 19.16 2.55
CA LYS A 148 7.03 19.32 3.45
C LYS A 148 6.33 18.00 3.75
N MET A 149 6.18 17.14 2.73
CA MET A 149 5.60 15.82 2.89
C MET A 149 6.47 14.94 3.80
N THR A 150 7.78 14.95 3.62
CA THR A 150 8.72 14.21 4.49
C THR A 150 8.69 14.71 5.94
N GLU A 151 8.61 16.03 6.15
CA GLU A 151 8.42 16.61 7.48
C GLU A 151 7.09 16.16 8.12
N ALA A 152 6.01 16.11 7.32
CA ALA A 152 4.71 15.62 7.78
C ALA A 152 4.74 14.12 8.11
N VAL A 153 5.44 13.30 7.32
CA VAL A 153 5.66 11.87 7.62
C VAL A 153 6.31 11.70 8.99
N GLY A 154 7.41 12.44 9.27
CA GLY A 154 8.07 12.41 10.59
C GLY A 154 7.10 12.75 11.72
N LYS A 155 6.38 13.85 11.60
CA LYS A 155 5.41 14.30 12.60
C LYS A 155 4.28 13.29 12.84
N ILE A 156 3.75 12.67 11.76
CA ILE A 156 2.71 11.65 11.88
C ILE A 156 3.23 10.42 12.61
N LEU A 157 4.45 9.98 12.32
CA LEU A 157 5.06 8.82 12.97
C LEU A 157 5.38 9.10 14.46
N ASP A 158 5.85 10.30 14.78
CA ASP A 158 6.06 10.76 16.17
C ASP A 158 4.74 10.80 16.96
N ASP A 159 3.64 11.21 16.32
CA ASP A 159 2.27 11.17 16.85
C ASP A 159 1.66 9.75 16.87
N LYS A 160 2.49 8.73 16.71
CA LYS A 160 2.09 7.31 16.69
C LYS A 160 1.18 6.94 15.52
N GLY A 161 1.18 7.69 14.42
CA GLY A 161 0.41 7.38 13.23
C GLY A 161 0.95 6.17 12.47
N PHE A 162 0.06 5.48 11.78
CA PHE A 162 0.40 4.43 10.82
C PHE A 162 0.31 4.97 9.40
N ILE A 163 1.30 4.68 8.58
CA ILE A 163 1.36 5.15 7.18
C ILE A 163 1.46 3.95 6.24
N LEU A 164 0.43 3.75 5.43
CA LEU A 164 0.40 2.73 4.37
C LEU A 164 1.21 3.21 3.17
N VAL A 165 2.06 2.33 2.66
CA VAL A 165 2.88 2.55 1.47
C VAL A 165 2.84 1.32 0.58
N TYR A 166 2.46 1.51 -0.68
CA TYR A 166 2.58 0.49 -1.70
C TYR A 166 3.99 0.50 -2.26
N ALA A 167 4.87 -0.30 -1.65
CA ALA A 167 6.31 -0.27 -1.93
C ALA A 167 6.69 -0.84 -3.30
N GLU A 168 5.75 -1.50 -3.99
CA GLU A 168 5.89 -1.97 -5.39
C GLU A 168 5.87 -0.82 -6.40
N GLN A 169 5.26 0.32 -6.05
CA GLN A 169 5.12 1.55 -6.84
C GLN A 169 4.34 1.42 -8.15
N SER A 170 3.74 0.28 -8.43
CA SER A 170 2.87 0.04 -9.57
C SER A 170 1.66 -0.78 -9.15
N MET A 171 0.54 -0.64 -9.85
CA MET A 171 -0.67 -1.43 -9.64
C MET A 171 -0.86 -2.37 -10.83
N TRP A 172 -0.91 -3.69 -10.57
CA TRP A 172 -1.17 -4.70 -11.58
C TRP A 172 -2.44 -5.47 -11.24
N TRP A 173 -3.44 -5.37 -12.08
CA TRP A 173 -4.77 -5.88 -11.84
C TRP A 173 -4.80 -7.37 -11.48
N ASN A 174 -5.24 -7.65 -10.25
CA ASN A 174 -5.35 -8.99 -9.66
C ASN A 174 -4.07 -9.85 -9.76
N TYR A 175 -2.91 -9.19 -9.82
CA TYR A 175 -1.62 -9.87 -9.85
C TYR A 175 -1.32 -10.48 -8.47
N ARG A 176 -1.05 -11.79 -8.46
CA ARG A 176 -0.95 -12.56 -7.21
C ARG A 176 0.45 -12.61 -6.61
N LYS A 177 1.50 -12.47 -7.45
CA LYS A 177 2.89 -12.53 -7.00
C LYS A 177 3.31 -11.21 -6.32
N PRO A 178 4.12 -11.26 -5.24
CA PRO A 178 4.73 -10.05 -4.70
C PRO A 178 5.77 -9.51 -5.69
N LYS A 179 5.62 -8.27 -6.13
CA LYS A 179 6.61 -7.63 -7.02
C LYS A 179 7.83 -7.13 -6.21
N PRO A 180 9.01 -6.94 -6.85
CA PRO A 180 10.17 -6.35 -6.21
C PRO A 180 9.86 -4.99 -5.58
N LEU A 181 10.34 -4.77 -4.35
CA LEU A 181 10.02 -3.58 -3.58
C LEU A 181 11.04 -2.46 -3.83
N LYS A 182 10.55 -1.22 -3.88
CA LYS A 182 11.39 -0.02 -3.91
C LYS A 182 11.74 0.44 -2.49
N LYS A 183 12.90 1.06 -2.32
CA LYS A 183 13.51 1.39 -1.01
C LYS A 183 12.78 2.49 -0.23
N GLY A 184 11.92 3.30 -0.86
CA GLY A 184 11.34 4.51 -0.30
C GLY A 184 10.59 4.32 1.04
N ALA A 185 9.72 3.30 1.15
CA ALA A 185 8.98 2.99 2.37
C ALA A 185 9.92 2.68 3.55
N PHE A 186 10.95 1.90 3.30
CA PHE A 186 11.95 1.48 4.29
C PHE A 186 12.87 2.62 4.70
N SER A 187 13.17 3.55 3.78
CA SER A 187 13.91 4.77 4.07
C SER A 187 13.13 5.69 5.02
N PHE A 188 11.81 5.82 4.86
CA PHE A 188 10.98 6.55 5.83
C PHE A 188 10.99 5.89 7.21
N ALA A 189 10.87 4.56 7.27
CA ALA A 189 10.91 3.82 8.53
C ALA A 189 12.26 3.99 9.25
N ALA A 190 13.37 3.77 8.54
CA ALA A 190 14.72 3.90 9.08
C ALA A 190 15.07 5.34 9.52
N ALA A 191 14.63 6.34 8.75
CA ALA A 191 14.87 7.75 9.07
C ALA A 191 14.16 8.20 10.34
N ASN A 192 12.98 7.64 10.63
CA ASN A 192 12.14 7.96 11.79
C ASN A 192 12.24 6.93 12.92
N ASN A 193 13.13 5.96 12.80
CA ASN A 193 13.36 4.89 13.79
C ASN A 193 12.06 4.16 14.21
N VAL A 194 11.21 3.83 13.23
CA VAL A 194 9.94 3.11 13.43
C VAL A 194 9.94 1.76 12.70
N PRO A 195 9.13 0.79 13.14
CA PRO A 195 9.04 -0.49 12.44
C PRO A 195 8.32 -0.37 11.09
N VAL A 196 8.60 -1.35 10.22
CA VAL A 196 7.78 -1.71 9.06
C VAL A 196 6.91 -2.90 9.44
N ILE A 197 5.63 -2.85 9.12
CA ILE A 197 4.67 -3.96 9.27
C ILE A 197 4.36 -4.48 7.87
N PRO A 198 4.90 -5.65 7.47
CA PRO A 198 4.60 -6.25 6.18
C PRO A 198 3.15 -6.74 6.16
N CYS A 199 2.33 -6.24 5.24
CA CYS A 199 1.02 -6.81 4.94
C CYS A 199 1.03 -7.35 3.52
N PHE A 200 0.49 -8.55 3.34
CA PHE A 200 0.34 -9.15 2.02
C PHE A 200 -1.09 -9.66 1.87
N ILE A 201 -1.75 -9.30 0.77
CA ILE A 201 -3.11 -9.73 0.48
C ILE A 201 -3.06 -10.81 -0.58
N THR A 202 -3.48 -12.01 -0.21
CA THR A 202 -3.69 -13.12 -1.14
C THR A 202 -5.13 -13.12 -1.63
N MET A 203 -5.35 -13.67 -2.82
CA MET A 203 -6.65 -13.73 -3.46
C MET A 203 -6.90 -15.07 -4.12
N ARG A 204 -8.15 -15.49 -4.13
CA ARG A 204 -8.62 -16.67 -4.86
C ARG A 204 -9.94 -16.34 -5.54
N GLU A 205 -10.27 -17.06 -6.59
CA GLU A 205 -11.58 -16.94 -7.22
C GLU A 205 -12.68 -17.41 -6.28
N GLY A 206 -13.71 -16.59 -6.15
CA GLY A 206 -14.88 -16.91 -5.36
C GLY A 206 -16.00 -17.53 -6.22
N ASP A 207 -17.05 -18.00 -5.55
CA ASP A 207 -18.25 -18.57 -6.19
C ASP A 207 -19.21 -17.51 -6.75
N VAL A 208 -19.00 -16.23 -6.39
CA VAL A 208 -19.85 -15.13 -6.86
C VAL A 208 -19.31 -14.61 -8.17
N ILE A 209 -20.18 -14.56 -9.19
CA ILE A 209 -19.85 -13.96 -10.49
C ILE A 209 -20.18 -12.46 -10.42
N GLY A 210 -19.22 -11.62 -10.79
CA GLY A 210 -19.37 -10.17 -10.84
C GLY A 210 -20.21 -9.68 -12.02
N GLU A 211 -20.52 -8.39 -12.04
CA GLU A 211 -21.25 -7.75 -13.15
C GLU A 211 -20.48 -7.78 -14.48
N ASP A 212 -19.16 -7.96 -14.41
CA ASP A 212 -18.23 -8.10 -15.53
C ASP A 212 -18.15 -9.55 -16.08
N GLY A 213 -18.87 -10.50 -15.47
CA GLY A 213 -18.90 -11.92 -15.85
C GLY A 213 -17.74 -12.74 -15.30
N PHE A 214 -16.85 -12.16 -14.47
CA PHE A 214 -15.73 -12.86 -13.85
C PHE A 214 -16.00 -13.20 -12.38
N PRO A 215 -15.34 -14.25 -11.82
CA PRO A 215 -15.43 -14.54 -10.39
C PRO A 215 -14.91 -13.37 -9.55
N VAL A 216 -15.73 -12.93 -8.57
CA VAL A 216 -15.30 -11.96 -7.58
C VAL A 216 -14.18 -12.57 -6.75
N GLN A 217 -13.06 -11.86 -6.64
CA GLN A 217 -11.91 -12.33 -5.86
C GLN A 217 -12.23 -12.29 -4.36
N GLU A 218 -11.82 -13.35 -3.67
CA GLU A 218 -11.88 -13.46 -2.22
C GLU A 218 -10.51 -13.22 -1.61
N TYR A 219 -10.42 -12.25 -0.73
CA TYR A 219 -9.16 -11.76 -0.18
C TYR A 219 -8.91 -12.29 1.23
N THR A 220 -7.65 -12.67 1.50
CA THR A 220 -7.13 -12.91 2.85
C THR A 220 -5.97 -11.97 3.09
N VAL A 221 -6.02 -11.22 4.19
CA VAL A 221 -4.96 -10.29 4.57
C VAL A 221 -4.02 -10.97 5.55
N HIS A 222 -2.73 -11.01 5.24
CA HIS A 222 -1.68 -11.53 6.10
C HIS A 222 -0.87 -10.37 6.66
N ILE A 223 -0.82 -10.24 7.98
CA ILE A 223 -0.07 -9.21 8.69
C ILE A 223 1.15 -9.87 9.31
N GLY A 224 2.33 -9.58 8.76
CA GLY A 224 3.61 -10.11 9.25
C GLY A 224 4.06 -9.46 10.55
N LYS A 225 5.09 -10.04 11.17
CA LYS A 225 5.70 -9.47 12.38
C LYS A 225 6.34 -8.12 12.06
N PRO A 226 6.24 -7.12 12.97
CA PRO A 226 6.91 -5.84 12.79
C PRO A 226 8.43 -6.00 12.68
N ILE A 227 9.02 -5.36 11.69
CA ILE A 227 10.46 -5.35 11.42
C ILE A 227 11.01 -4.03 11.97
N TYR A 228 11.72 -4.09 13.08
CA TYR A 228 12.31 -2.92 13.72
C TYR A 228 13.67 -2.57 13.12
N PRO A 229 14.04 -1.27 13.07
CA PRO A 229 15.42 -0.87 12.79
C PRO A 229 16.39 -1.47 13.80
N ASP A 230 17.57 -1.83 13.34
CA ASP A 230 18.68 -2.31 14.17
C ASP A 230 19.55 -1.09 14.57
N PRO A 231 19.72 -0.80 15.87
CA PRO A 231 20.46 0.37 16.32
C PRO A 231 21.98 0.30 15.99
N SER A 232 22.49 -0.87 15.63
CA SER A 232 23.90 -1.04 15.22
C SER A 232 24.17 -0.68 13.75
N LEU A 233 23.09 -0.54 12.95
CA LEU A 233 23.17 -0.27 11.51
C LEU A 233 22.90 1.21 11.19
N THR A 234 23.51 1.69 10.12
CA THR A 234 23.17 3.00 9.54
C THR A 234 21.73 3.02 9.01
N ARG A 235 21.19 4.21 8.78
CA ARG A 235 19.86 4.37 8.16
C ARG A 235 19.76 3.67 6.81
N GLY A 236 20.81 3.74 5.99
CA GLY A 236 20.85 3.12 4.67
C GLY A 236 20.84 1.60 4.72
N GLU A 237 21.62 1.01 5.64
CA GLU A 237 21.67 -0.43 5.90
C GLU A 237 20.36 -0.92 6.48
N ASN A 238 19.77 -0.20 7.44
CA ASN A 238 18.43 -0.50 7.97
C ASN A 238 17.37 -0.53 6.87
N ALA A 239 17.35 0.47 6.00
CA ALA A 239 16.39 0.50 4.91
C ALA A 239 16.53 -0.71 3.97
N SER A 240 17.75 -1.15 3.65
CA SER A 240 18.00 -2.35 2.84
C SER A 240 17.57 -3.62 3.57
N ARG A 241 18.02 -3.80 4.84
CA ARG A 241 17.65 -4.96 5.67
C ARG A 241 16.14 -5.09 5.86
N MET A 242 15.45 -3.99 6.17
CA MET A 242 14.00 -4.01 6.36
C MET A 242 13.26 -4.35 5.07
N LYS A 243 13.75 -3.87 3.91
CA LYS A 243 13.22 -4.24 2.59
C LYS A 243 13.35 -5.74 2.36
N GLU A 244 14.55 -6.30 2.51
CA GLU A 244 14.82 -7.74 2.33
C GLU A 244 13.94 -8.62 3.23
N LEU A 245 13.81 -8.28 4.51
CA LEU A 245 12.95 -9.01 5.44
C LEU A 245 11.47 -8.90 5.06
N ASN A 246 11.04 -7.77 4.52
CA ASN A 246 9.68 -7.60 4.02
C ASN A 246 9.43 -8.47 2.77
N GLU A 247 10.37 -8.49 1.84
CA GLU A 247 10.29 -9.32 0.63
C GLU A 247 10.25 -10.82 0.99
N LEU A 248 11.05 -11.26 1.95
CA LEU A 248 11.00 -12.62 2.49
C LEU A 248 9.63 -12.94 3.11
N CYS A 249 9.10 -12.05 3.95
CA CYS A 249 7.77 -12.22 4.54
C CYS A 249 6.67 -12.37 3.47
N TRP A 250 6.69 -11.56 2.43
CA TRP A 250 5.70 -11.63 1.34
C TRP A 250 5.86 -12.90 0.49
N LYS A 251 7.10 -13.30 0.21
CA LYS A 251 7.40 -14.56 -0.48
C LYS A 251 6.84 -15.75 0.31
N ASP A 252 7.08 -15.79 1.62
CA ASP A 252 6.58 -16.86 2.48
C ASP A 252 5.05 -16.90 2.53
N CYS A 253 4.41 -15.74 2.63
CA CYS A 253 2.95 -15.63 2.55
C CYS A 253 2.41 -16.17 1.22
N TYR A 254 3.03 -15.76 0.10
CA TYR A 254 2.65 -16.22 -1.23
C TYR A 254 2.78 -17.74 -1.35
N GLN A 255 3.95 -18.29 -1.01
CA GLN A 255 4.22 -19.73 -1.13
C GLN A 255 3.30 -20.55 -0.22
N SER A 256 3.03 -20.08 1.00
CA SER A 256 2.13 -20.75 1.93
C SER A 256 0.67 -20.71 1.47
N ALA A 257 0.22 -19.60 0.89
CA ALA A 257 -1.17 -19.45 0.47
C ALA A 257 -1.50 -20.21 -0.81
N TYR A 258 -0.55 -20.27 -1.76
CA TYR A 258 -0.77 -20.87 -3.07
C TYR A 258 -0.16 -22.27 -3.22
N GLY A 259 0.71 -22.71 -2.30
CA GLY A 259 1.35 -24.04 -2.33
C GLY A 259 2.38 -24.21 -3.44
N ILE A 260 2.86 -23.10 -4.03
CA ILE A 260 3.82 -23.10 -5.14
C ILE A 260 5.00 -22.16 -4.82
N PRO A 261 6.20 -22.46 -5.32
CA PRO A 261 7.32 -21.54 -5.18
C PRO A 261 7.07 -20.24 -5.94
N LEU A 262 7.51 -19.10 -5.37
CA LEU A 262 7.49 -17.83 -6.09
C LEU A 262 8.52 -17.89 -7.23
N ARG A 263 8.08 -17.71 -8.46
CA ARG A 263 8.91 -17.61 -9.66
C ARG A 263 8.36 -16.53 -10.57
N PHE A 264 9.25 -15.85 -11.30
CA PHE A 264 8.90 -14.87 -12.30
C PHE A 264 9.32 -15.33 -13.70
N ASN A 265 8.63 -14.85 -14.73
CA ASN A 265 8.93 -15.22 -16.11
C ASN A 265 10.28 -14.64 -16.62
N CYS A 266 10.85 -13.67 -15.88
CA CYS A 266 12.14 -13.05 -16.16
C CYS A 266 13.31 -13.65 -15.35
N GLU A 267 13.15 -14.79 -14.66
CA GLU A 267 14.24 -15.45 -13.96
C GLU A 267 15.23 -16.10 -14.96
N ASP A 268 16.52 -15.96 -14.67
CA ASP A 268 17.58 -16.65 -15.39
C ASP A 268 17.60 -18.17 -15.06
N LYS A 269 18.54 -18.91 -15.65
CA LYS A 269 18.70 -20.36 -15.44
C LYS A 269 19.04 -20.72 -13.98
N ASN A 270 19.51 -19.77 -13.18
CA ASN A 270 19.85 -19.93 -11.77
C ASN A 270 18.70 -19.52 -10.85
N GLY A 271 17.59 -19.00 -11.39
CA GLY A 271 16.45 -18.48 -10.64
C GLY A 271 16.70 -17.07 -10.10
N GLU A 272 17.66 -16.33 -10.65
CA GLU A 272 17.88 -14.94 -10.31
C GLU A 272 17.02 -14.02 -11.19
N LEU A 273 16.42 -12.99 -10.58
CA LEU A 273 15.60 -12.03 -11.30
C LEU A 273 16.44 -11.18 -12.25
N VAL A 274 16.08 -11.17 -13.50
CA VAL A 274 16.61 -10.25 -14.49
C VAL A 274 15.71 -9.02 -14.56
N ILE A 275 16.00 -8.00 -13.75
CA ILE A 275 15.20 -6.78 -13.68
C ILE A 275 15.83 -5.71 -14.58
N VAL A 276 15.02 -5.14 -15.47
CA VAL A 276 15.42 -4.03 -16.35
C VAL A 276 14.97 -2.72 -15.70
N GLY A 277 15.90 -1.80 -15.48
CA GLY A 277 15.60 -0.43 -15.02
C GLY A 277 15.63 -0.22 -13.50
N VAL A 278 16.65 -0.75 -12.82
CA VAL A 278 16.96 -0.38 -11.43
C VAL A 278 17.93 0.82 -11.42
#